data_0bbb68a80f7523e30f1159e4ad1f0fce
#
_entry.id   0bbb68a80f7523e30f1159e4ad1f0fce
#
_cell.length_a   1.000
_cell.length_b   1.000
_cell.length_c   1.000
_cell.angle_alpha   90.00
_cell.angle_beta   90.00
_cell.angle_gamma   90.00
#
_symmetry.space_group_name_H-M   'P 1'
#
loop_
_entity.id
_entity.type
_entity.pdbx_description
1 polymer ?
#
loop_
_entity_poly.entity_id
_entity_poly.type
_entity_poly.pdbx_seq_one_letter_code
_entity_poly.pdbx_strand_id
1 'polypeptide(L)'
;MANRTKRWTRLEHERLIGLGAFGPDDRVELLGGRMVVREPQTGPHSTAIRLVARTLRAALGPGWIIEGQLPMSLDDESEPEPDVTVVAGGPLP
;
A
#
# COMPACT_ATOMS: atom_id res chain seq x y z
N MET A 1 2.60 35.32 -11.42
CA MET A 1 1.89 34.63 -10.33
C MET A 1 2.67 33.41 -9.88
N ALA A 2 2.91 33.28 -8.58
CA ALA A 2 3.65 32.12 -8.09
C ALA A 2 2.72 30.89 -8.06
N ASN A 3 3.24 29.75 -8.52
CA ASN A 3 2.55 28.48 -8.44
C ASN A 3 3.01 27.72 -7.20
N ARG A 4 2.09 27.02 -6.58
CA ARG A 4 2.40 26.16 -5.45
C ARG A 4 1.95 24.73 -5.77
N THR A 5 2.79 23.76 -5.42
CA THR A 5 2.43 22.37 -5.55
C THR A 5 1.48 21.98 -4.41
N LYS A 6 0.34 21.41 -4.73
CA LYS A 6 -0.57 20.89 -3.70
C LYS A 6 0.03 19.62 -3.10
N ARG A 7 0.20 19.61 -1.80
CA ARG A 7 0.57 18.40 -1.06
C ARG A 7 -0.70 17.81 -0.46
N TRP A 8 -0.91 16.54 -0.72
CA TRP A 8 -2.08 15.82 -0.25
C TRP A 8 -1.81 15.20 1.11
N THR A 9 -2.81 15.17 1.96
CA THR A 9 -2.74 14.49 3.25
C THR A 9 -3.31 13.09 3.13
N ARG A 10 -3.00 12.24 4.10
CA ARG A 10 -3.56 10.89 4.18
C ARG A 10 -5.09 10.92 4.24
N LEU A 11 -5.67 11.84 5.00
CA LEU A 11 -7.13 11.96 5.09
C LEU A 11 -7.76 12.35 3.75
N GLU A 12 -7.14 13.28 3.03
CA GLU A 12 -7.61 13.66 1.70
C GLU A 12 -7.51 12.49 0.71
N HIS A 13 -6.42 11.75 0.76
CA HIS A 13 -6.19 10.57 -0.08
C HIS A 13 -7.26 9.51 0.19
N GLU A 14 -7.51 9.16 1.45
CA GLU A 14 -8.52 8.19 1.83
C GLU A 14 -9.92 8.64 1.40
N ARG A 15 -10.22 9.94 1.53
CA ARG A 15 -11.50 10.49 1.10
C ARG A 15 -11.71 10.37 -0.40
N LEU A 16 -10.69 10.66 -1.20
CA LEU A 16 -10.79 10.54 -2.66
C LEU A 16 -11.01 9.10 -3.09
N ILE A 17 -10.33 8.15 -2.47
CA ILE A 17 -10.54 6.72 -2.73
C ILE A 17 -11.97 6.33 -2.38
N GLY A 18 -12.46 6.76 -1.23
CA GLY A 18 -13.83 6.46 -0.78
C GLY A 18 -14.90 7.07 -1.67
N LEU A 19 -14.60 8.20 -2.32
CA LEU A 19 -15.53 8.85 -3.26
C LEU A 19 -15.50 8.23 -4.66
N GLY A 20 -14.64 7.26 -4.90
CA GLY A 20 -14.53 6.62 -6.21
C GLY A 20 -13.82 7.48 -7.25
N ALA A 21 -12.93 8.37 -6.82
CA ALA A 21 -12.19 9.24 -7.75
C ALA A 21 -11.25 8.45 -8.67
N PHE A 22 -10.89 7.23 -8.29
CA PHE A 22 -10.02 6.36 -9.07
C PHE A 22 -10.78 5.10 -9.50
N GLY A 23 -10.31 4.45 -10.56
CA GLY A 23 -10.91 3.21 -11.02
C GLY A 23 -10.70 2.06 -10.03
N PRO A 24 -11.54 1.00 -10.11
CA PRO A 24 -11.45 -0.11 -9.15
C PRO A 24 -10.15 -0.89 -9.22
N ASP A 25 -9.46 -0.84 -10.35
CA ASP A 25 -8.18 -1.54 -10.54
C ASP A 25 -6.97 -0.63 -10.32
N ASP A 26 -7.20 0.65 -10.08
CA ASP A 26 -6.12 1.59 -9.86
C ASP A 26 -5.53 1.41 -8.46
N ARG A 27 -4.21 1.33 -8.39
CA ARG A 27 -3.48 1.33 -7.13
C ARG A 27 -2.92 2.73 -6.93
N VAL A 28 -3.41 3.40 -5.90
CA VAL A 28 -3.01 4.78 -5.62
C VAL A 28 -2.25 4.83 -4.32
N GLU A 29 -1.02 5.31 -4.39
CA GLU A 29 -0.18 5.49 -3.21
C GLU A 29 0.00 6.96 -2.91
N LEU A 30 0.14 7.29 -1.64
CA LEU A 30 0.49 8.63 -1.19
C LEU A 30 1.94 8.58 -0.68
N LEU A 31 2.82 9.36 -1.33
CA LEU A 31 4.24 9.36 -1.02
C LEU A 31 4.72 10.81 -0.83
N GLY A 32 4.93 11.22 0.42
CA GLY A 32 5.39 12.56 0.74
C GLY A 32 4.46 13.65 0.19
N GLY A 33 3.16 13.45 0.28
CA GLY A 33 2.16 14.39 -0.21
C GLY A 33 1.85 14.28 -1.69
N ARG A 34 2.48 13.35 -2.42
CA ARG A 34 2.24 13.12 -3.85
C ARG A 34 1.40 11.87 -4.05
N MET A 35 0.39 11.96 -4.88
CA MET A 35 -0.40 10.78 -5.27
C MET A 35 0.21 10.14 -6.51
N VAL A 36 0.48 8.85 -6.42
CA VAL A 36 1.06 8.06 -7.51
C VAL A 36 0.07 6.96 -7.87
N VAL A 37 -0.41 6.98 -9.11
CA VAL A 37 -1.33 5.97 -9.63
C VAL A 37 -0.51 4.91 -10.37
N ARG A 38 -0.64 3.67 -9.94
CA ARG A 38 0.06 2.55 -10.59
C ARG A 38 -0.85 1.81 -11.54
N GLU A 39 -0.26 1.32 -12.62
CA GLU A 39 -0.96 0.47 -13.56
C GLU A 39 -1.37 -0.85 -12.90
N PRO A 40 -2.47 -1.48 -13.39
CA PRO A 40 -2.87 -2.80 -12.92
C PRO A 40 -1.75 -3.81 -13.09
N GLN A 41 -1.64 -4.74 -12.16
CA GLN A 41 -0.62 -5.76 -12.18
C GLN A 41 -0.90 -6.84 -13.22
N THR A 42 0.18 -7.38 -13.80
CA THR A 42 0.07 -8.56 -14.66
C THR A 42 -0.09 -9.83 -13.80
N GLY A 43 -0.64 -10.89 -14.40
CA GLY A 43 -0.76 -12.19 -13.74
C GLY A 43 0.56 -12.74 -13.20
N PRO A 44 1.68 -12.71 -13.99
CA PRO A 44 2.98 -13.15 -13.48
C PRO A 44 3.46 -12.38 -12.27
N HIS A 45 3.24 -11.07 -12.22
CA HIS A 45 3.61 -10.25 -11.07
C HIS A 45 2.80 -10.64 -9.82
N SER A 46 1.49 -10.82 -9.96
CA SER A 46 0.62 -11.23 -8.85
C SER A 46 1.00 -12.61 -8.34
N THR A 47 1.38 -13.53 -9.22
CA THR A 47 1.85 -14.87 -8.85
C THR A 47 3.15 -14.78 -8.06
N ALA A 48 4.09 -13.95 -8.51
CA ALA A 48 5.36 -13.74 -7.82
C ALA A 48 5.14 -13.22 -6.41
N ILE A 49 4.24 -12.26 -6.22
CA ILE A 49 3.91 -11.72 -4.90
C ILE A 49 3.38 -12.82 -3.97
N ARG A 50 2.48 -13.67 -4.46
CA ARG A 50 1.92 -14.77 -3.66
C ARG A 50 2.98 -15.79 -3.28
N LEU A 51 3.90 -16.11 -4.18
CA LEU A 51 4.98 -17.05 -3.91
C LEU A 51 5.96 -16.49 -2.88
N VAL A 52 6.31 -15.21 -2.99
CA VAL A 52 7.17 -14.55 -2.01
C VAL A 52 6.52 -14.54 -0.63
N ALA A 53 5.24 -14.18 -0.55
CA ALA A 53 4.52 -14.15 0.72
C ALA A 53 4.45 -15.55 1.35
N ARG A 54 4.18 -16.58 0.55
CA ARG A 54 4.15 -17.97 1.02
C ARG A 54 5.51 -18.41 1.55
N THR A 55 6.58 -18.10 0.82
CA THR A 55 7.94 -18.45 1.21
C THR A 55 8.32 -17.76 2.51
N LEU A 56 7.98 -16.49 2.67
CA LEU A 56 8.25 -15.76 3.91
C LEU A 56 7.47 -16.31 5.09
N ARG A 57 6.20 -16.67 4.90
CA ARG A 57 5.42 -17.30 5.98
C ARG A 57 6.03 -18.60 6.44
N ALA A 58 6.50 -19.42 5.50
CA ALA A 58 7.14 -20.69 5.84
C ALA A 58 8.50 -20.48 6.54
N ALA A 59 9.28 -19.51 6.09
CA ALA A 59 10.62 -19.25 6.62
C ALA A 59 10.60 -18.59 7.99
N LEU A 60 9.68 -17.64 8.20
CA LEU A 60 9.63 -16.86 9.44
C LEU A 60 8.79 -17.52 10.54
N GLY A 61 7.79 -18.32 10.16
CA GLY A 61 6.93 -19.02 11.11
C GLY A 61 5.97 -18.10 11.86
N PRO A 62 5.41 -18.57 12.97
CA PRO A 62 4.46 -17.79 13.77
C PRO A 62 5.16 -16.56 14.39
N GLY A 63 4.37 -15.55 14.71
CA GLY A 63 4.89 -14.29 15.28
C GLY A 63 5.15 -13.21 14.26
N TRP A 64 4.91 -13.48 12.96
CA TRP A 64 5.05 -12.51 11.88
C TRP A 64 3.76 -12.42 11.07
N ILE A 65 3.39 -11.20 10.73
CA ILE A 65 2.26 -10.94 9.85
C ILE A 65 2.81 -10.60 8.47
N ILE A 66 2.43 -11.38 7.47
CA ILE A 66 2.88 -11.21 6.09
C ILE A 66 1.66 -10.96 5.23
N GLU A 67 1.58 -9.76 4.67
CA GLU A 67 0.46 -9.34 3.85
C GLU A 67 0.93 -8.81 2.51
N GLY A 68 0.13 -9.02 1.48
CA GLY A 68 0.39 -8.51 0.14
C GLY A 68 -0.48 -7.33 -0.19
N GLN A 69 0.13 -6.28 -0.75
CA GLN A 69 -0.59 -5.18 -1.39
C GLN A 69 -1.60 -4.44 -0.51
N LEU A 70 -1.27 -4.25 0.75
CA LEU A 70 -2.10 -3.45 1.65
C LEU A 70 -1.50 -2.06 1.85
N PRO A 71 -2.34 -1.02 1.92
CA PRO A 71 -1.86 0.31 2.23
C PRO A 71 -1.29 0.38 3.64
N MET A 72 -0.24 1.14 3.81
CA MET A 72 0.46 1.28 5.08
C MET A 72 0.51 2.76 5.47
N SER A 73 -0.26 3.15 6.49
CA SER A 73 -0.25 4.53 6.98
C SER A 73 1.03 4.78 7.76
N LEU A 74 1.91 5.59 7.20
CA LEU A 74 3.18 5.95 7.82
C LEU A 74 3.08 7.28 8.56
N ASP A 75 2.50 8.30 7.93
CA ASP A 75 2.30 9.62 8.50
C ASP A 75 1.16 10.34 7.76
N ASP A 76 0.99 11.63 8.01
CA ASP A 76 -0.10 12.40 7.42
C ASP A 76 0.03 12.62 5.91
N GLU A 77 1.21 12.41 5.34
CA GLU A 77 1.47 12.63 3.94
C GLU A 77 1.98 11.39 3.20
N SER A 78 1.96 10.23 3.84
CA SER A 78 2.47 9.01 3.22
C SER A 78 1.64 7.79 3.58
N GLU A 79 1.13 7.13 2.54
CA GLU A 79 0.38 5.89 2.65
C GLU A 79 0.74 5.02 1.43
N PRO A 80 1.95 4.42 1.45
CA PRO A 80 2.36 3.51 0.37
C PRO A 80 1.58 2.20 0.40
N GLU A 81 1.60 1.50 -0.71
CA GLU A 81 1.00 0.17 -0.84
C GLU A 81 2.08 -0.81 -1.31
N PRO A 82 2.93 -1.30 -0.41
CA PRO A 82 4.01 -2.21 -0.78
C PRO A 82 3.47 -3.54 -1.29
N ASP A 83 4.24 -4.20 -2.16
CA ASP A 83 3.86 -5.49 -2.72
C ASP A 83 3.75 -6.57 -1.66
N VAL A 84 4.66 -6.57 -0.69
CA VAL A 84 4.65 -7.48 0.45
C VAL A 84 5.08 -6.72 1.69
N THR A 85 4.35 -6.90 2.78
CA THR A 85 4.68 -6.30 4.08
C THR A 85 4.95 -7.40 5.08
N VAL A 86 6.03 -7.26 5.84
CA VAL A 86 6.38 -8.15 6.95
C VAL A 86 6.40 -7.34 8.22
N VAL A 87 5.54 -7.67 9.16
CA VAL A 87 5.42 -6.96 10.42
C VAL A 87 5.48 -7.95 11.56
N ALA A 88 6.18 -7.61 12.62
CA ALA A 88 6.18 -8.43 13.83
C ALA A 88 4.76 -8.46 14.39
N GLY A 89 4.22 -9.68 14.54
CA GLY A 89 2.91 -9.90 15.12
C GLY A 89 3.07 -10.58 16.46
N GLY A 90 2.51 -9.97 17.49
CA GLY A 90 2.42 -10.59 18.78
C GLY A 90 1.04 -11.23 18.98
N PRO A 91 0.87 -11.97 20.07
CA PRO A 91 -0.48 -12.40 20.44
C PRO A 91 -1.35 -11.16 20.65
N LEU A 92 -2.58 -11.23 20.12
CA LEU A 92 -3.54 -10.15 20.34
C LEU A 92 -3.81 -9.98 21.83
N PRO A 93 -3.88 -8.73 22.30
CA PRO A 93 -4.19 -8.49 23.70
C PRO A 93 -5.59 -8.96 24.09
#